data_9a9ae951816516cf5c273a8f0a2c15a7
#
_entry.id   9a9ae951816516cf5c273a8f0a2c15a7
#
_cell.length_a   1.000
_cell.length_b   1.000
_cell.length_c   1.000
_cell.angle_alpha   90.00
_cell.angle_beta   90.00
_cell.angle_gamma   90.00
#
_symmetry.space_group_name_H-M   'P 1'
#
loop_
_entity.id
_entity.type
_entity.pdbx_description
1 polymer ?
#
loop_
_entity_poly.entity_id
_entity_poly.type
_entity_poly.pdbx_seq_one_letter_code
_entity_poly.pdbx_strand_id
1 'polypeptide(L)'
;KRHPLNKTGISVTQHYRNRERQRTEEEMSGTRTVQAGLEFLKEHVEKDSWFLQIECFDPHEPFYVPQKYRALYDLPEEETLNWPRYGRVASEDYREDLQNAAREYAALMTMCDVHLGLILDFMDAHDMWKDTVLIVNTDHGFLLGEHEWLGKNFPPPYDELVHLPFYFHVPGIAEGGRCEQLAT
;
A
#
# COMPACT_ATOMS: atom_id res chain seq x y z
N LYS A 1 -14.42 -20.27 -7.19
CA LYS A 1 -15.67 -19.46 -7.06
C LYS A 1 -15.31 -18.15 -6.43
N ARG A 2 -15.81 -17.02 -6.95
CA ARG A 2 -15.57 -15.70 -6.35
C ARG A 2 -16.20 -15.62 -4.97
N HIS A 3 -15.49 -15.00 -4.05
CA HIS A 3 -16.01 -14.77 -2.70
C HIS A 3 -17.25 -13.84 -2.75
N PRO A 4 -18.35 -14.15 -2.03
CA PRO A 4 -19.61 -13.40 -2.12
C PRO A 4 -19.51 -11.93 -1.71
N LEU A 5 -18.55 -11.57 -0.85
CA LEU A 5 -18.29 -10.19 -0.44
C LEU A 5 -17.35 -9.42 -1.40
N ASN A 6 -16.76 -10.06 -2.41
CA ASN A 6 -15.97 -9.36 -3.41
C ASN A 6 -16.85 -8.50 -4.33
N LYS A 7 -16.30 -7.40 -4.80
CA LYS A 7 -16.92 -6.53 -5.83
C LYS A 7 -17.20 -7.33 -7.09
N THR A 8 -18.23 -6.91 -7.80
CA THR A 8 -18.66 -7.48 -9.09
C THR A 8 -18.88 -6.37 -10.11
N GLY A 9 -18.99 -6.72 -11.40
CA GLY A 9 -19.32 -5.78 -12.45
C GLY A 9 -18.22 -5.55 -13.48
N ILE A 10 -18.42 -4.55 -14.34
CA ILE A 10 -17.53 -4.27 -15.49
C ILE A 10 -16.12 -3.89 -15.05
N SER A 11 -15.99 -3.06 -14.02
CA SER A 11 -14.69 -2.64 -13.47
C SER A 11 -13.84 -3.82 -13.01
N VAL A 12 -14.48 -4.79 -12.34
CA VAL A 12 -13.82 -6.03 -11.89
C VAL A 12 -13.34 -6.84 -13.09
N THR A 13 -14.19 -7.00 -14.11
CA THR A 13 -13.82 -7.72 -15.34
C THR A 13 -12.64 -7.04 -16.04
N GLN A 14 -12.64 -5.71 -16.12
CA GLN A 14 -11.54 -4.96 -16.72
C GLN A 14 -10.24 -5.13 -15.93
N HIS A 15 -10.33 -5.09 -14.60
CA HIS A 15 -9.18 -5.31 -13.74
C HIS A 15 -8.53 -6.69 -13.96
N TYR A 16 -9.33 -7.77 -14.01
CA TYR A 16 -8.80 -9.11 -14.29
C TYR A 16 -8.12 -9.18 -15.67
N ARG A 17 -8.67 -8.52 -16.70
CA ARG A 17 -8.02 -8.42 -18.01
C ARG A 17 -6.68 -7.68 -17.97
N ASN A 18 -6.61 -6.61 -17.17
CA ASN A 18 -5.36 -5.87 -16.99
C ASN A 18 -4.29 -6.73 -16.30
N ARG A 19 -4.71 -7.58 -15.34
CA ARG A 19 -3.80 -8.49 -14.64
C ARG A 19 -3.20 -9.59 -15.54
N GLU A 20 -3.83 -9.94 -16.63
CA GLU A 20 -3.23 -10.86 -17.62
C GLU A 20 -1.90 -10.32 -18.18
N ARG A 21 -1.66 -9.01 -18.04
CA ARG A 21 -0.43 -8.30 -18.42
C ARG A 21 0.49 -7.98 -17.25
N GLN A 22 0.16 -8.44 -16.05
CA GLN A 22 0.91 -8.23 -14.81
C GLN A 22 1.18 -9.60 -14.16
N ARG A 23 1.95 -10.42 -14.86
CA ARG A 23 2.20 -11.82 -14.47
C ARG A 23 3.37 -11.97 -13.52
N THR A 24 4.31 -11.03 -13.58
CA THR A 24 5.46 -10.94 -12.68
C THR A 24 5.40 -9.66 -11.85
N GLU A 25 6.19 -9.60 -10.80
CA GLU A 25 6.25 -8.40 -9.95
C GLU A 25 6.77 -7.18 -10.73
N GLU A 26 7.72 -7.38 -11.62
CA GLU A 26 8.30 -6.31 -12.45
C GLU A 26 7.27 -5.70 -13.42
N GLU A 27 6.22 -6.44 -13.74
CA GLU A 27 5.12 -5.96 -14.58
C GLU A 27 4.04 -5.22 -13.80
N MET A 28 4.06 -5.28 -12.46
CA MET A 28 3.07 -4.61 -11.62
C MET A 28 3.25 -3.10 -11.65
N SER A 29 2.13 -2.37 -11.60
CA SER A 29 2.13 -0.90 -11.67
C SER A 29 2.94 -0.25 -10.56
N GLY A 30 2.78 -0.70 -9.31
CA GLY A 30 3.52 -0.20 -8.16
C GLY A 30 5.03 -0.37 -8.33
N THR A 31 5.48 -1.58 -8.70
CA THR A 31 6.89 -1.87 -8.98
C THR A 31 7.45 -0.95 -10.06
N ARG A 32 6.73 -0.78 -11.17
CA ARG A 32 7.17 0.09 -12.28
C ARG A 32 7.23 1.56 -11.86
N THR A 33 6.31 2.02 -11.03
CA THR A 33 6.33 3.38 -10.49
C THR A 33 7.57 3.61 -9.62
N VAL A 34 7.89 2.68 -8.74
CA VAL A 34 9.10 2.76 -7.90
C VAL A 34 10.37 2.69 -8.73
N GLN A 35 10.43 1.81 -9.74
CA GLN A 35 11.58 1.74 -10.64
C GLN A 35 11.81 3.04 -11.42
N ALA A 36 10.73 3.66 -11.92
CA ALA A 36 10.84 4.98 -12.57
C ALA A 36 11.34 6.07 -11.61
N GLY A 37 10.91 6.03 -10.34
CA GLY A 37 11.44 6.90 -9.28
C GLY A 37 12.93 6.69 -9.04
N LEU A 38 13.37 5.43 -8.96
CA LEU A 38 14.79 5.09 -8.80
C LEU A 38 15.64 5.50 -10.03
N GLU A 39 15.11 5.38 -11.23
CA GLU A 39 15.78 5.89 -12.44
C GLU A 39 15.96 7.42 -12.37
N PHE A 40 14.91 8.15 -11.98
CA PHE A 40 15.02 9.59 -11.76
C PHE A 40 16.08 9.93 -10.72
N LEU A 41 16.11 9.23 -9.58
CA LEU A 41 17.11 9.45 -8.53
C LEU A 41 18.53 9.22 -9.04
N LYS A 42 18.78 8.16 -9.81
CA LYS A 42 20.08 7.87 -10.44
C LYS A 42 20.55 8.99 -11.36
N GLU A 43 19.64 9.60 -12.12
CA GLU A 43 19.95 10.67 -13.05
C GLU A 43 20.17 12.04 -12.35
N HIS A 44 19.69 12.17 -11.09
CA HIS A 44 19.65 13.44 -10.38
C HIS A 44 20.43 13.46 -9.06
N VAL A 45 21.11 12.39 -8.70
CA VAL A 45 21.86 12.29 -7.44
C VAL A 45 22.92 13.38 -7.26
N GLU A 46 23.52 13.85 -8.35
CA GLU A 46 24.52 14.92 -8.35
C GLU A 46 23.92 16.30 -8.73
N LYS A 47 22.57 16.42 -8.74
CA LYS A 47 21.87 17.65 -9.13
C LYS A 47 21.09 18.23 -7.96
N ASP A 48 20.96 19.54 -7.95
CA ASP A 48 20.18 20.29 -6.97
C ASP A 48 18.79 20.68 -7.50
N SER A 49 17.93 21.08 -6.58
CA SER A 49 16.69 21.78 -6.87
C SER A 49 15.67 20.94 -7.66
N TRP A 50 15.57 19.66 -7.35
CA TRP A 50 14.53 18.78 -7.88
C TRP A 50 13.44 18.47 -6.85
N PHE A 51 12.30 18.08 -7.35
CA PHE A 51 11.18 17.52 -6.59
C PHE A 51 10.75 16.22 -7.27
N LEU A 52 10.63 15.15 -6.50
CA LEU A 52 10.14 13.85 -6.96
C LEU A 52 8.97 13.41 -6.11
N GLN A 53 7.85 13.06 -6.75
CA GLN A 53 6.72 12.37 -6.13
C GLN A 53 6.60 10.97 -6.72
N ILE A 54 6.67 9.96 -5.86
CA ILE A 54 6.46 8.55 -6.22
C ILE A 54 5.10 8.16 -5.65
N GLU A 55 4.06 8.21 -6.47
CA GLU A 55 2.70 7.90 -6.06
C GLU A 55 2.31 6.51 -6.54
N CYS A 56 2.19 5.58 -5.60
CA CYS A 56 1.83 4.20 -5.85
C CYS A 56 0.34 3.98 -5.59
N PHE A 57 -0.29 3.14 -6.43
CA PHE A 57 -1.67 2.73 -6.21
C PHE A 57 -1.79 1.76 -5.02
N ASP A 58 -0.80 0.88 -4.84
CA ASP A 58 -0.76 -0.04 -3.70
C ASP A 58 -0.49 0.73 -2.39
N PRO A 59 -1.11 0.32 -1.29
CA PRO A 59 -1.86 -0.92 -1.02
C PRO A 59 -3.37 -0.84 -1.26
N HIS A 60 -3.84 -0.06 -2.22
CA HIS A 60 -5.26 0.02 -2.56
C HIS A 60 -5.82 -1.36 -2.98
N GLU A 61 -7.07 -1.65 -2.67
CA GLU A 61 -7.73 -2.86 -3.15
C GLU A 61 -7.94 -2.84 -4.69
N PRO A 62 -7.96 -3.98 -5.35
CA PRO A 62 -7.90 -5.34 -4.81
C PRO A 62 -6.50 -5.68 -4.26
N PHE A 63 -6.48 -6.31 -3.10
CA PHE A 63 -5.26 -6.73 -2.44
C PHE A 63 -4.60 -7.88 -3.21
N TYR A 64 -3.95 -7.54 -4.30
CA TYR A 64 -3.31 -8.50 -5.17
C TYR A 64 -1.79 -8.35 -5.10
N VAL A 65 -1.15 -9.47 -4.86
CA VAL A 65 0.28 -9.51 -4.64
C VAL A 65 0.84 -10.84 -5.15
N PRO A 66 2.10 -10.88 -5.62
CA PRO A 66 2.75 -12.11 -6.01
C PRO A 66 2.76 -13.19 -4.92
N GLN A 67 2.72 -14.46 -5.34
CA GLN A 67 2.63 -15.61 -4.44
C GLN A 67 3.73 -15.64 -3.36
N LYS A 68 4.93 -15.12 -3.65
CA LYS A 68 6.01 -15.07 -2.67
C LYS A 68 5.65 -14.28 -1.39
N TYR A 69 4.82 -13.23 -1.52
CA TYR A 69 4.34 -12.46 -0.37
C TYR A 69 3.15 -13.13 0.30
N ARG A 70 2.24 -13.71 -0.47
CA ARG A 70 1.10 -14.49 0.07
C ARG A 70 1.57 -15.66 0.94
N ALA A 71 2.64 -16.32 0.54
CA ALA A 71 3.22 -17.45 1.27
C ALA A 71 3.74 -17.07 2.67
N LEU A 72 4.04 -15.80 2.93
CA LEU A 72 4.44 -15.32 4.26
C LEU A 72 3.29 -15.29 5.27
N TYR A 73 2.04 -15.34 4.79
CA TYR A 73 0.83 -15.18 5.60
C TYR A 73 -0.08 -16.40 5.59
N ASP A 74 0.41 -17.54 5.13
CA ASP A 74 -0.35 -18.81 5.05
C ASP A 74 -1.71 -18.63 4.34
N LEU A 75 -1.74 -17.81 3.29
CA LEU A 75 -2.95 -17.58 2.51
C LEU A 75 -3.27 -18.80 1.65
N PRO A 76 -4.56 -19.18 1.55
CA PRO A 76 -4.97 -20.29 0.68
C PRO A 76 -4.68 -19.95 -0.80
N GLU A 77 -4.47 -21.00 -1.61
CA GLU A 77 -4.29 -20.82 -3.06
C GLU A 77 -5.57 -20.34 -3.76
N GLU A 78 -6.70 -20.55 -3.13
CA GLU A 78 -8.02 -20.17 -3.63
C GLU A 78 -8.23 -18.65 -3.57
N GLU A 79 -9.22 -18.17 -4.33
CA GLU A 79 -9.61 -16.75 -4.30
C GLU A 79 -10.23 -16.39 -2.95
N THR A 80 -9.60 -15.47 -2.25
CA THR A 80 -10.03 -14.94 -0.95
C THR A 80 -10.83 -13.64 -1.10
N LEU A 81 -11.24 -13.05 0.00
CA LEU A 81 -11.82 -11.70 0.03
C LEU A 81 -10.70 -10.66 -0.17
N ASN A 82 -10.37 -10.36 -1.41
CA ASN A 82 -9.29 -9.43 -1.76
C ASN A 82 -9.77 -8.11 -2.39
N TRP A 83 -11.02 -8.04 -2.82
CA TRP A 83 -11.64 -6.81 -3.33
C TRP A 83 -13.03 -6.59 -2.74
N PRO A 84 -13.11 -6.21 -1.46
CA PRO A 84 -14.36 -6.14 -0.74
C PRO A 84 -15.33 -5.12 -1.32
N ARG A 85 -16.63 -5.45 -1.25
CA ARG A 85 -17.69 -4.46 -1.36
C ARG A 85 -17.76 -3.66 -0.08
N TYR A 86 -17.83 -2.34 -0.19
CA TYR A 86 -17.92 -1.47 0.97
C TYR A 86 -19.29 -1.55 1.62
N GLY A 87 -19.31 -1.61 2.93
CA GLY A 87 -20.53 -1.62 3.70
C GLY A 87 -20.39 -2.25 5.08
N ARG A 88 -21.50 -2.35 5.77
CA ARG A 88 -21.54 -3.11 7.02
C ARG A 88 -21.40 -4.61 6.76
N VAL A 89 -20.69 -5.27 7.66
CA VAL A 89 -20.49 -6.71 7.66
C VAL A 89 -20.64 -7.23 9.08
N ALA A 90 -21.48 -8.25 9.24
CA ALA A 90 -21.55 -8.96 10.52
C ALA A 90 -20.26 -9.78 10.67
N SER A 91 -19.36 -9.32 11.52
CA SER A 91 -18.01 -9.90 11.66
C SER A 91 -18.03 -11.34 12.15
N GLU A 92 -19.09 -11.75 12.86
CA GLU A 92 -19.24 -13.13 13.33
C GLU A 92 -19.48 -14.12 12.18
N ASP A 93 -20.29 -13.72 11.19
CA ASP A 93 -20.63 -14.55 10.03
C ASP A 93 -19.47 -14.74 9.05
N TYR A 94 -18.52 -13.78 9.02
CA TYR A 94 -17.42 -13.71 8.04
C TYR A 94 -16.05 -13.62 8.69
N ARG A 95 -15.89 -14.11 9.90
CA ARG A 95 -14.64 -13.98 10.69
C ARG A 95 -13.42 -14.47 9.93
N GLU A 96 -13.48 -15.65 9.36
CA GLU A 96 -12.37 -16.24 8.61
C GLU A 96 -12.07 -15.46 7.33
N ASP A 97 -13.11 -15.03 6.63
CA ASP A 97 -12.98 -14.24 5.40
C ASP A 97 -12.32 -12.87 5.66
N LEU A 98 -12.72 -12.21 6.75
CA LEU A 98 -12.12 -10.94 7.17
C LEU A 98 -10.66 -11.12 7.61
N GLN A 99 -10.34 -12.21 8.31
CA GLN A 99 -8.97 -12.56 8.65
C GLN A 99 -8.12 -12.78 7.38
N ASN A 100 -8.66 -13.49 6.39
CA ASN A 100 -7.97 -13.68 5.12
C ASN A 100 -7.81 -12.37 4.36
N ALA A 101 -8.80 -11.48 4.36
CA ALA A 101 -8.68 -10.15 3.78
C ALA A 101 -7.56 -9.32 4.45
N ALA A 102 -7.47 -9.39 5.78
CA ALA A 102 -6.40 -8.72 6.53
C ALA A 102 -5.02 -9.30 6.17
N ARG A 103 -4.90 -10.61 5.98
CA ARG A 103 -3.66 -11.27 5.53
C ARG A 103 -3.30 -10.90 4.09
N GLU A 104 -4.28 -10.80 3.17
CA GLU A 104 -4.06 -10.30 1.79
C GLU A 104 -3.54 -8.86 1.81
N TYR A 105 -4.15 -8.00 2.63
CA TYR A 105 -3.69 -6.64 2.83
C TYR A 105 -2.26 -6.60 3.41
N ALA A 106 -1.97 -7.40 4.43
CA ALA A 106 -0.65 -7.49 5.04
C ALA A 106 0.42 -7.97 4.04
N ALA A 107 0.08 -8.94 3.18
CA ALA A 107 0.98 -9.40 2.12
C ALA A 107 1.28 -8.29 1.10
N LEU A 108 0.27 -7.50 0.74
CA LEU A 108 0.44 -6.33 -0.14
C LEU A 108 1.27 -5.23 0.54
N MET A 109 1.03 -4.96 1.82
CA MET A 109 1.85 -4.03 2.61
C MET A 109 3.31 -4.45 2.68
N THR A 110 3.60 -5.76 2.80
CA THR A 110 4.97 -6.27 2.75
C THR A 110 5.65 -5.97 1.42
N MET A 111 4.93 -6.07 0.30
CA MET A 111 5.47 -5.65 -0.99
C MET A 111 5.74 -4.15 -1.04
N CYS A 112 4.83 -3.32 -0.50
CA CYS A 112 5.04 -1.87 -0.42
C CYS A 112 6.25 -1.51 0.44
N ASP A 113 6.46 -2.22 1.56
CA ASP A 113 7.62 -2.05 2.43
C ASP A 113 8.93 -2.39 1.70
N VAL A 114 8.97 -3.49 0.95
CA VAL A 114 10.11 -3.83 0.10
C VAL A 114 10.39 -2.72 -0.92
N HIS A 115 9.36 -2.17 -1.55
CA HIS A 115 9.51 -1.09 -2.51
C HIS A 115 10.04 0.20 -1.88
N LEU A 116 9.56 0.57 -0.68
CA LEU A 116 10.10 1.69 0.07
C LEU A 116 11.57 1.43 0.45
N GLY A 117 11.89 0.20 0.89
CA GLY A 117 13.25 -0.23 1.19
C GLY A 117 14.23 0.04 0.05
N LEU A 118 13.86 -0.22 -1.21
CA LEU A 118 14.71 0.06 -2.37
C LEU A 118 15.06 1.56 -2.50
N ILE A 119 14.13 2.45 -2.14
CA ILE A 119 14.35 3.90 -2.16
C ILE A 119 15.29 4.29 -1.02
N LEU A 120 15.05 3.77 0.18
CA LEU A 120 15.88 4.04 1.35
C LEU A 120 17.32 3.54 1.16
N ASP A 121 17.47 2.31 0.64
CA ASP A 121 18.79 1.74 0.30
C ASP A 121 19.55 2.60 -0.73
N PHE A 122 18.84 3.15 -1.71
CA PHE A 122 19.43 4.09 -2.67
C PHE A 122 19.89 5.38 -1.99
N MET A 123 19.09 5.95 -1.10
CA MET A 123 19.43 7.14 -0.33
C MET A 123 20.63 6.91 0.58
N ASP A 124 20.70 5.74 1.23
CA ASP A 124 21.83 5.32 2.05
C ASP A 124 23.12 5.21 1.21
N ALA A 125 23.05 4.53 0.07
CA ALA A 125 24.21 4.30 -0.80
C ALA A 125 24.81 5.59 -1.38
N HIS A 126 24.00 6.64 -1.48
CA HIS A 126 24.40 7.93 -2.08
C HIS A 126 24.48 9.08 -1.07
N ASP A 127 24.43 8.80 0.24
CA ASP A 127 24.54 9.81 1.32
C ASP A 127 23.54 10.98 1.16
N MET A 128 22.32 10.66 0.72
CA MET A 128 21.30 11.69 0.38
C MET A 128 20.64 12.33 1.61
N TRP A 129 20.77 11.70 2.77
CA TRP A 129 20.18 12.20 4.02
C TRP A 129 20.69 13.57 4.46
N LYS A 130 21.85 13.98 3.97
CA LYS A 130 22.48 15.27 4.32
C LYS A 130 21.81 16.50 3.68
N ASP A 131 21.10 16.30 2.55
CA ASP A 131 20.60 17.39 1.72
C ASP A 131 19.22 17.12 1.07
N THR A 132 18.63 15.95 1.32
CA THR A 132 17.34 15.56 0.75
C THR A 132 16.29 15.43 1.85
N VAL A 133 15.13 16.09 1.67
CA VAL A 133 13.93 15.86 2.49
C VAL A 133 13.19 14.66 1.95
N LEU A 134 12.89 13.69 2.81
CA LEU A 134 12.00 12.57 2.50
C LEU A 134 10.69 12.71 3.25
N ILE A 135 9.57 12.50 2.56
CA ILE A 135 8.23 12.42 3.15
C ILE A 135 7.60 11.10 2.71
N VAL A 136 7.08 10.33 3.67
CA VAL A 136 6.32 9.10 3.43
C VAL A 136 4.95 9.23 4.08
N ASN A 137 3.90 9.15 3.29
CA ASN A 137 2.52 9.30 3.75
C ASN A 137 1.52 8.50 2.91
N THR A 138 0.27 8.49 3.35
CA THR A 138 -0.88 7.97 2.61
C THR A 138 -2.07 8.93 2.73
N ASP A 139 -3.08 8.75 1.91
CA ASP A 139 -4.26 9.62 1.84
C ASP A 139 -5.38 9.22 2.82
N HIS A 140 -5.58 7.94 3.08
CA HIS A 140 -6.55 7.38 4.02
C HIS A 140 -6.23 5.93 4.35
N GLY A 141 -6.86 5.41 5.41
CA GLY A 141 -6.80 4.00 5.77
C GLY A 141 -7.94 3.17 5.17
N PHE A 142 -8.14 1.97 5.73
CA PHE A 142 -9.14 1.01 5.28
C PHE A 142 -9.61 0.14 6.45
N LEU A 143 -10.92 -0.11 6.56
CA LEU A 143 -11.50 -1.01 7.55
C LEU A 143 -11.61 -2.43 6.98
N LEU A 144 -11.12 -3.39 7.72
CA LEU A 144 -11.10 -4.82 7.38
C LEU A 144 -12.03 -5.65 8.29
N GLY A 145 -13.07 -5.03 8.81
CA GLY A 145 -14.05 -5.64 9.70
C GLY A 145 -14.16 -4.93 11.05
N GLU A 146 -13.26 -3.99 11.36
CA GLU A 146 -13.34 -3.17 12.56
C GLU A 146 -14.66 -2.39 12.56
N HIS A 147 -15.25 -2.24 13.74
CA HIS A 147 -16.54 -1.55 13.93
C HIS A 147 -17.68 -2.11 13.05
N GLU A 148 -17.60 -3.37 12.64
CA GLU A 148 -18.54 -4.01 11.69
C GLU A 148 -18.58 -3.34 10.31
N TRP A 149 -17.49 -2.73 9.87
CA TRP A 149 -17.37 -2.12 8.56
C TRP A 149 -16.27 -2.76 7.72
N LEU A 150 -16.53 -2.81 6.43
CA LEU A 150 -15.58 -3.24 5.43
C LEU A 150 -15.44 -2.13 4.37
N GLY A 151 -14.21 -1.66 4.16
CA GLY A 151 -13.94 -0.60 3.19
C GLY A 151 -13.70 0.78 3.78
N LYS A 152 -14.01 1.77 2.97
CA LYS A 152 -13.83 3.21 3.20
C LYS A 152 -15.02 3.98 2.61
N ASN A 153 -15.08 5.28 2.70
CA ASN A 153 -16.09 6.19 2.15
C ASN A 153 -17.44 6.25 2.88
N PHE A 154 -17.94 5.15 3.45
CA PHE A 154 -19.25 5.11 4.11
C PHE A 154 -19.19 5.11 5.64
N PRO A 155 -18.15 4.51 6.29
CA PRO A 155 -18.06 4.52 7.74
C PRO A 155 -17.80 5.92 8.29
N PRO A 156 -18.13 6.16 9.57
CA PRO A 156 -17.59 7.31 10.30
C PRO A 156 -16.06 7.36 10.22
N PRO A 157 -15.43 8.52 10.44
CA PRO A 157 -13.97 8.67 10.38
C PRO A 157 -13.31 8.04 11.63
N TYR A 158 -13.31 6.72 11.70
CA TYR A 158 -12.59 5.95 12.71
C TYR A 158 -11.07 6.14 12.56
N ASP A 159 -10.32 5.92 13.65
CA ASP A 159 -8.87 6.08 13.66
C ASP A 159 -8.17 5.29 12.55
N GLU A 160 -8.64 4.08 12.25
CA GLU A 160 -8.11 3.25 11.17
C GLU A 160 -8.22 3.89 9.77
N LEU A 161 -9.10 4.89 9.63
CA LEU A 161 -9.28 5.62 8.36
C LEU A 161 -8.53 6.96 8.33
N VAL A 162 -8.32 7.61 9.48
CA VAL A 162 -7.87 9.00 9.54
C VAL A 162 -6.57 9.22 10.32
N HIS A 163 -6.16 8.29 11.18
CA HIS A 163 -4.88 8.35 11.86
C HIS A 163 -3.80 7.73 10.97
N LEU A 164 -3.32 8.53 10.02
CA LEU A 164 -2.49 8.08 8.92
C LEU A 164 -1.00 8.14 9.27
N PRO A 165 -0.18 7.23 8.74
CA PRO A 165 1.26 7.36 8.81
C PRO A 165 1.70 8.62 8.05
N PHE A 166 2.51 9.44 8.73
CA PHE A 166 3.15 10.60 8.15
C PHE A 166 4.56 10.68 8.72
N TYR A 167 5.53 10.22 7.94
CA TYR A 167 6.94 10.22 8.32
C TYR A 167 7.69 11.21 7.46
N PHE A 168 8.62 11.92 8.05
CA PHE A 168 9.50 12.81 7.31
C PHE A 168 10.90 12.83 7.89
N HIS A 169 11.87 12.98 7.00
CA HIS A 169 13.23 13.31 7.32
C HIS A 169 13.53 14.71 6.79
N VAL A 170 14.19 15.53 7.61
CA VAL A 170 14.66 16.88 7.21
C VAL A 170 16.15 16.98 7.56
N PRO A 171 17.01 17.31 6.58
CA PRO A 171 18.44 17.49 6.81
C PRO A 171 18.72 18.48 7.96
N GLY A 172 19.70 18.12 8.79
CA GLY A 172 20.09 18.94 9.95
C GLY A 172 19.25 18.78 11.22
N ILE A 173 18.14 18.05 11.18
CA ILE A 173 17.41 17.63 12.38
C ILE A 173 18.02 16.30 12.85
N ALA A 174 18.79 16.36 13.94
CA ALA A 174 19.65 15.25 14.36
C ALA A 174 18.93 14.14 15.14
N GLU A 175 17.76 14.38 15.70
CA GLU A 175 17.06 13.43 16.56
C GLU A 175 15.66 13.12 16.02
N GLY A 176 15.36 11.81 15.91
CA GLY A 176 14.02 11.35 15.65
C GLY A 176 13.08 11.72 16.81
N GLY A 177 11.85 12.07 16.48
CA GLY A 177 10.85 12.44 17.45
C GLY A 177 9.45 12.15 16.95
N ARG A 178 8.48 12.31 17.85
CA ARG A 178 7.06 12.23 17.52
C ARG A 178 6.43 13.62 17.67
N CYS A 179 5.68 14.02 16.67
CA CYS A 179 4.88 15.24 16.70
C CYS A 179 3.40 14.87 16.92
N GLU A 180 2.78 15.44 17.95
CA GLU A 180 1.38 15.19 18.28
C GLU A 180 0.43 16.25 17.67
N GLN A 181 0.94 17.13 16.84
CA GLN A 181 0.14 18.13 16.15
C GLN A 181 -0.59 17.51 14.97
N LEU A 182 -1.81 18.00 14.72
CA LEU A 182 -2.57 17.63 13.54
C LEU A 182 -1.89 18.19 12.30
N ALA A 183 -1.75 17.34 11.28
CA ALA A 183 -1.31 17.71 9.95
C ALA A 183 -2.46 17.50 8.95
N THR A 184 -2.61 18.43 7.99
CA THR A 184 -3.62 18.36 6.92
C THR A 184 -2.94 18.61 5.58
#